data_20148fdd67c427f45fc3dd57ae85e50d
#
_entry.id   20148fdd67c427f45fc3dd57ae85e50d
#
_cell.length_a   1.000
_cell.length_b   1.000
_cell.length_c   1.000
_cell.angle_alpha   90.00
_cell.angle_beta   90.00
_cell.angle_gamma   90.00
#
_symmetry.space_group_name_H-M   'P 1'
#
loop_
_entity.id
_entity.type
_entity.pdbx_description
1 polymer ?
#
loop_
_entity_poly.entity_id
_entity_poly.type
_entity_poly.pdbx_seq_one_letter_code
_entity_poly.pdbx_strand_id
1 'polypeptide(L)'
;MRTAMRKLLLSSLITVTAISGIPAVAHTPYQQIRFADTSLEAGAVSCAQLTQLRQPDLRIERATSVAANSTWDLASLMTTRVEPGFCRVEGSIEGTIDFEVWLPLKEDWNGRMLGTGNGGFAGTILTNGLAHGVQRGFATSSTNTGHHDWEQNWAVGNTRAQENYAHRAQHLTAVNAK
;
A
#
# COMPACT_ATOMS: atom_id res chain seq x y z
N MET A 1 -7.16 10.95 -83.31
CA MET A 1 -8.36 11.42 -82.65
C MET A 1 -8.39 10.86 -81.23
N ARG A 2 -8.10 11.68 -80.22
CA ARG A 2 -7.99 11.25 -78.83
C ARG A 2 -9.08 11.95 -78.02
N THR A 3 -10.07 11.22 -77.52
CA THR A 3 -11.17 11.72 -76.72
C THR A 3 -10.80 11.58 -75.27
N ALA A 4 -10.66 12.72 -74.58
CA ALA A 4 -10.34 12.77 -73.15
C ALA A 4 -11.64 12.63 -72.33
N MET A 5 -11.67 11.61 -71.47
CA MET A 5 -12.77 11.35 -70.56
C MET A 5 -12.46 12.02 -69.19
N ARG A 6 -13.16 13.08 -68.86
CA ARG A 6 -13.09 13.76 -67.55
C ARG A 6 -13.84 12.91 -66.52
N LYS A 7 -13.13 12.46 -65.50
CA LYS A 7 -13.73 11.87 -64.30
C LYS A 7 -14.16 13.00 -63.34
N LEU A 8 -15.46 13.09 -63.11
CA LEU A 8 -16.00 13.87 -62.00
C LEU A 8 -15.75 13.13 -60.67
N LEU A 9 -14.97 13.73 -59.81
CA LEU A 9 -14.86 13.29 -58.41
C LEU A 9 -15.94 14.02 -57.61
N LEU A 10 -17.02 13.31 -57.23
CA LEU A 10 -17.94 13.77 -56.19
C LEU A 10 -17.28 13.58 -54.84
N SER A 11 -16.91 14.68 -54.22
CA SER A 11 -16.44 14.73 -52.84
C SER A 11 -17.64 14.71 -51.89
N SER A 12 -17.96 13.56 -51.29
CA SER A 12 -18.93 13.47 -50.21
C SER A 12 -18.29 13.96 -48.92
N LEU A 13 -18.64 15.15 -48.48
CA LEU A 13 -18.37 15.65 -47.15
C LEU A 13 -19.26 14.89 -46.17
N ILE A 14 -18.67 13.97 -45.42
CA ILE A 14 -19.31 13.38 -44.23
C ILE A 14 -19.11 14.35 -43.07
N THR A 15 -20.18 15.05 -42.73
CA THR A 15 -20.24 15.88 -41.53
C THR A 15 -20.33 14.94 -40.30
N VAL A 16 -19.24 14.78 -39.59
CA VAL A 16 -19.24 14.10 -38.30
C VAL A 16 -19.79 15.08 -37.26
N THR A 17 -21.04 14.88 -36.87
CA THR A 17 -21.64 15.57 -35.73
C THR A 17 -20.96 15.06 -34.46
N ALA A 18 -20.17 15.91 -33.82
CA ALA A 18 -19.61 15.63 -32.50
C ALA A 18 -20.75 15.54 -31.48
N ILE A 19 -20.94 14.36 -30.90
CA ILE A 19 -21.82 14.18 -29.74
C ILE A 19 -21.05 14.71 -28.53
N SER A 20 -21.23 15.99 -28.26
CA SER A 20 -20.77 16.63 -27.03
C SER A 20 -21.76 16.31 -25.92
N GLY A 21 -21.30 15.59 -24.87
CA GLY A 21 -22.12 15.51 -23.69
C GLY A 21 -21.97 14.24 -22.84
N ILE A 22 -20.76 13.70 -22.69
CA ILE A 22 -20.46 12.87 -21.51
C ILE A 22 -19.76 13.80 -20.52
N PRO A 23 -20.36 14.13 -19.36
CA PRO A 23 -19.63 14.88 -18.35
C PRO A 23 -18.44 14.01 -17.94
N ALA A 24 -17.22 14.51 -18.16
CA ALA A 24 -16.04 13.93 -17.60
C ALA A 24 -16.24 13.91 -16.08
N VAL A 25 -16.36 12.71 -15.50
CA VAL A 25 -16.27 12.55 -14.05
C VAL A 25 -14.91 13.10 -13.68
N ALA A 26 -14.89 14.28 -13.08
CA ALA A 26 -13.69 14.86 -12.55
C ALA A 26 -13.19 13.88 -11.48
N HIS A 27 -12.23 13.06 -11.83
CA HIS A 27 -11.42 12.35 -10.85
C HIS A 27 -10.73 13.48 -10.08
N THR A 28 -11.22 13.76 -8.89
CA THR A 28 -10.47 14.58 -7.94
C THR A 28 -9.09 13.97 -7.87
N PRO A 29 -8.02 14.70 -8.26
CA PRO A 29 -6.68 14.16 -8.13
C PRO A 29 -6.54 13.82 -6.64
N TYR A 30 -6.19 12.57 -6.36
CA TYR A 30 -5.81 12.13 -5.02
C TYR A 30 -4.82 13.17 -4.51
N GLN A 31 -5.26 14.00 -3.56
CA GLN A 31 -4.36 14.98 -2.96
C GLN A 31 -3.25 14.16 -2.32
N GLN A 32 -2.08 14.21 -2.93
CA GLN A 32 -0.87 13.78 -2.26
C GLN A 32 -0.85 14.58 -0.95
N ILE A 33 -1.08 13.89 0.15
CA ILE A 33 -0.86 14.44 1.48
C ILE A 33 0.63 14.76 1.46
N ARG A 34 0.95 16.02 1.18
CA ARG A 34 2.30 16.52 1.40
C ARG A 34 2.46 16.43 2.90
N PHE A 35 3.27 15.50 3.36
CA PHE A 35 3.78 15.54 4.70
C PHE A 35 4.26 16.97 4.91
N ALA A 36 3.68 17.68 5.90
CA ALA A 36 4.26 18.93 6.33
C ALA A 36 5.73 18.61 6.53
N ASP A 37 6.58 19.40 5.91
CA ASP A 37 8.03 19.23 5.82
C ASP A 37 8.62 19.33 7.24
N THR A 38 8.27 18.38 8.09
CA THR A 38 9.06 18.01 9.24
C THR A 38 10.12 17.13 8.65
N SER A 39 11.23 17.74 8.31
CA SER A 39 12.49 17.07 7.97
C SER A 39 12.92 16.21 9.18
N LEU A 40 12.22 15.10 9.37
CA LEU A 40 12.70 14.01 10.18
C LEU A 40 13.86 13.44 9.37
N GLU A 41 15.04 13.88 9.68
CA GLU A 41 16.27 13.24 9.24
C GLU A 41 16.09 11.75 9.46
N ALA A 42 16.21 10.94 8.41
CA ALA A 42 16.05 9.50 8.50
C ALA A 42 16.99 8.98 9.61
N GLY A 43 16.42 8.52 10.72
CA GLY A 43 17.13 8.11 11.92
C GLY A 43 17.07 9.09 13.11
N ALA A 44 16.36 10.21 13.01
CA ALA A 44 16.25 11.19 14.11
C ALA A 44 15.24 10.80 15.19
N VAL A 45 14.33 9.85 14.91
CA VAL A 45 13.26 9.45 15.84
C VAL A 45 13.54 8.04 16.36
N SER A 46 13.54 7.87 17.67
CA SER A 46 13.64 6.52 18.24
C SER A 46 12.40 5.69 17.93
N CYS A 47 12.55 4.36 17.89
CA CYS A 47 11.43 3.45 17.65
C CYS A 47 10.21 3.77 18.55
N ALA A 48 10.43 3.95 19.85
CA ALA A 48 9.36 4.24 20.80
C ALA A 48 8.62 5.57 20.53
N GLN A 49 9.29 6.57 19.97
CA GLN A 49 8.68 7.86 19.64
C GLN A 49 7.71 7.78 18.46
N LEU A 50 7.76 6.74 17.64
CA LEU A 50 6.80 6.54 16.55
C LEU A 50 5.36 6.45 17.07
N THR A 51 5.13 6.00 18.29
CA THR A 51 3.78 5.99 18.90
C THR A 51 3.22 7.38 19.14
N GLN A 52 4.03 8.42 19.03
CA GLN A 52 3.61 9.82 19.19
C GLN A 52 3.18 10.47 17.87
N LEU A 53 3.41 9.82 16.73
CA LEU A 53 2.95 10.31 15.44
C LEU A 53 1.44 10.46 15.46
N ARG A 54 0.97 11.58 14.93
CA ARG A 54 -0.46 11.90 14.82
C ARG A 54 -0.76 12.25 13.38
N GLN A 55 -1.54 11.41 12.75
CA GLN A 55 -2.08 11.66 11.41
C GLN A 55 -3.58 11.36 11.43
N PRO A 56 -4.39 12.03 10.62
CA PRO A 56 -5.79 11.65 10.45
C PRO A 56 -5.88 10.17 10.06
N ASP A 57 -6.79 9.46 10.71
CA ASP A 57 -7.11 8.06 10.41
C ASP A 57 -5.99 7.05 10.63
N LEU A 58 -4.79 7.47 11.06
CA LEU A 58 -3.66 6.59 11.42
C LEU A 58 -3.49 6.54 12.93
N ARG A 59 -3.45 5.33 13.48
CA ARG A 59 -3.12 5.08 14.87
C ARG A 59 -1.95 4.09 14.95
N ILE A 60 -0.83 4.53 15.49
CA ILE A 60 0.25 3.62 15.86
C ILE A 60 -0.03 3.19 17.31
N GLU A 61 -0.25 1.90 17.48
CA GLU A 61 -0.61 1.31 18.77
C GLU A 61 0.63 0.91 19.56
N ARG A 62 1.63 0.41 18.86
CA ARG A 62 2.87 -0.05 19.45
C ARG A 62 4.05 0.17 18.50
N ALA A 63 5.18 0.53 19.07
CA ALA A 63 6.47 0.55 18.37
C ALA A 63 7.52 -0.04 19.31
N THR A 64 8.08 -1.18 18.95
CA THR A 64 8.95 -2.00 19.80
C THR A 64 10.29 -2.25 19.10
N SER A 65 11.38 -1.90 19.77
CA SER A 65 12.71 -2.29 19.29
C SER A 65 12.91 -3.78 19.49
N VAL A 66 13.20 -4.48 18.40
CA VAL A 66 13.47 -5.90 18.37
C VAL A 66 14.98 -6.12 18.22
N ALA A 67 15.57 -6.89 19.11
CA ALA A 67 16.99 -7.17 19.09
C ALA A 67 17.38 -8.03 17.88
N ALA A 68 18.61 -7.87 17.43
CA ALA A 68 19.22 -8.74 16.43
C ALA A 68 19.18 -10.22 16.88
N ASN A 69 19.10 -11.12 15.91
CA ASN A 69 19.00 -12.57 16.13
C ASN A 69 17.73 -13.01 16.89
N SER A 70 16.67 -12.26 16.75
CA SER A 70 15.36 -12.62 17.29
C SER A 70 14.75 -13.82 16.54
N THR A 71 13.97 -14.63 17.26
CA THR A 71 13.27 -15.78 16.70
C THR A 71 11.80 -15.47 16.58
N TRP A 72 11.21 -15.75 15.42
CA TRP A 72 9.82 -15.48 15.11
C TRP A 72 9.10 -16.73 14.65
N ASP A 73 7.95 -16.98 15.26
CA ASP A 73 7.05 -18.01 14.79
C ASP A 73 6.28 -17.46 13.58
N LEU A 74 6.49 -18.08 12.46
CA LEU A 74 5.77 -17.76 11.24
C LEU A 74 4.47 -18.56 11.20
N ALA A 75 3.42 -17.97 10.65
CA ALA A 75 2.05 -18.51 10.63
C ALA A 75 1.89 -19.93 10.02
N SER A 76 2.96 -20.57 9.61
CA SER A 76 2.97 -21.88 8.94
C SER A 76 3.80 -22.94 9.67
N LEU A 77 3.84 -22.92 10.99
CA LEU A 77 4.63 -23.88 11.82
C LEU A 77 6.16 -23.80 11.58
N MET A 78 6.63 -22.77 10.92
CA MET A 78 8.05 -22.54 10.72
C MET A 78 8.51 -21.38 11.57
N THR A 79 9.56 -21.60 12.32
CA THR A 79 10.27 -20.57 13.07
C THR A 79 11.36 -19.99 12.19
N THR A 80 11.46 -18.68 12.11
CA THR A 80 12.57 -18.04 11.40
C THR A 80 13.38 -17.18 12.35
N ARG A 81 14.70 -17.18 12.18
CA ARG A 81 15.60 -16.26 12.87
C ARG A 81 15.76 -15.01 12.01
N VAL A 82 15.54 -13.86 12.60
CA VAL A 82 15.79 -12.56 11.98
C VAL A 82 17.10 -12.02 12.52
N GLU A 83 18.11 -11.95 11.66
CA GLU A 83 19.47 -11.57 12.06
C GLU A 83 19.62 -10.09 12.37
N PRO A 84 19.14 -9.13 11.53
CA PRO A 84 19.23 -7.71 11.86
C PRO A 84 18.26 -7.32 12.98
N GLY A 85 18.64 -6.32 13.77
CA GLY A 85 17.72 -5.65 14.67
C GLY A 85 16.77 -4.74 13.87
N PHE A 86 15.56 -4.52 14.37
CA PHE A 86 14.58 -3.66 13.69
C PHE A 86 13.59 -3.03 14.66
N CYS A 87 12.89 -2.00 14.21
CA CYS A 87 11.74 -1.46 14.91
C CYS A 87 10.46 -2.07 14.33
N ARG A 88 9.70 -2.79 15.16
CA ARG A 88 8.36 -3.30 14.84
C ARG A 88 7.33 -2.25 15.19
N VAL A 89 6.60 -1.78 14.20
CA VAL A 89 5.50 -0.82 14.34
C VAL A 89 4.20 -1.54 14.03
N GLU A 90 3.24 -1.44 14.95
CA GLU A 90 1.91 -2.03 14.86
C GLU A 90 0.87 -0.92 14.97
N GLY A 91 -0.16 -0.97 14.15
CA GLY A 91 -1.19 0.06 14.17
C GLY A 91 -2.37 -0.24 13.27
N SER A 92 -3.28 0.73 13.20
CA SER A 92 -4.48 0.64 12.37
C SER A 92 -4.71 1.92 11.57
N ILE A 93 -5.32 1.77 10.40
CA ILE A 93 -5.79 2.86 9.56
C ILE A 93 -7.31 2.77 9.50
N GLU A 94 -7.97 3.91 9.77
CA GLU A 94 -9.45 4.01 9.85
C GLU A 94 -10.08 2.99 10.83
N GLY A 95 -9.29 2.48 11.78
CA GLY A 95 -9.75 1.53 12.79
C GLY A 95 -10.14 0.14 12.27
N THR A 96 -9.94 -0.15 10.99
CA THR A 96 -10.29 -1.44 10.35
C THR A 96 -9.15 -2.10 9.60
N ILE A 97 -8.19 -1.32 9.13
CA ILE A 97 -7.04 -1.82 8.38
C ILE A 97 -5.87 -1.93 9.35
N ASP A 98 -5.66 -3.10 9.92
CA ASP A 98 -4.49 -3.34 10.74
C ASP A 98 -3.27 -3.51 9.87
N PHE A 99 -2.13 -3.03 10.37
CA PHE A 99 -0.85 -3.13 9.67
C PHE A 99 0.31 -3.35 10.61
N GLU A 100 1.37 -3.92 10.07
CA GLU A 100 2.71 -3.90 10.67
C GLU A 100 3.73 -3.33 9.69
N VAL A 101 4.67 -2.59 10.24
CA VAL A 101 5.87 -2.12 9.53
C VAL A 101 7.09 -2.52 10.34
N TRP A 102 8.04 -3.19 9.70
CA TRP A 102 9.33 -3.52 10.29
C TRP A 102 10.41 -2.66 9.64
N LEU A 103 11.02 -1.81 10.43
CA LEU A 103 12.05 -0.86 10.00
C LEU A 103 13.42 -1.39 10.43
N PRO A 104 14.31 -1.77 9.52
CA PRO A 104 15.67 -2.16 9.87
C PRO A 104 16.40 -0.98 10.53
N LEU A 105 17.47 -1.26 11.26
CA LEU A 105 18.36 -0.21 11.74
C LEU A 105 18.97 0.55 10.56
N LYS A 106 19.40 1.78 10.79
CA LYS A 106 19.91 2.66 9.72
C LYS A 106 21.05 2.02 8.93
N GLU A 107 21.96 1.37 9.63
CA GLU A 107 23.13 0.67 9.08
C GLU A 107 22.78 -0.55 8.23
N ASP A 108 21.64 -1.18 8.50
CA ASP A 108 21.16 -2.38 7.80
C ASP A 108 20.17 -2.04 6.66
N TRP A 109 19.68 -0.78 6.60
CA TRP A 109 18.68 -0.39 5.63
C TRP A 109 19.26 -0.16 4.23
N ASN A 110 18.72 -0.84 3.24
CA ASN A 110 19.15 -0.76 1.84
C ASN A 110 18.54 0.43 1.05
N GLY A 111 17.83 1.35 1.73
CA GLY A 111 17.17 2.51 1.13
C GLY A 111 15.85 2.21 0.44
N ARG A 112 15.29 1.00 0.56
CA ARG A 112 14.09 0.56 -0.13
C ARG A 112 13.03 0.07 0.83
N MET A 113 11.77 0.13 0.37
CA MET A 113 10.62 -0.42 1.06
C MET A 113 10.01 -1.57 0.25
N LEU A 114 9.53 -2.59 0.95
CA LEU A 114 8.84 -3.76 0.40
C LEU A 114 7.48 -3.92 1.08
N GLY A 115 6.38 -3.71 0.35
CA GLY A 115 5.04 -4.13 0.79
C GLY A 115 4.84 -5.60 0.49
N THR A 116 4.43 -6.37 1.49
CA THR A 116 4.11 -7.79 1.30
C THR A 116 2.63 -7.97 1.04
N GLY A 117 2.28 -8.71 0.00
CA GLY A 117 0.89 -9.06 -0.31
C GLY A 117 0.39 -10.23 0.52
N ASN A 118 -0.91 -10.44 0.46
CA ASN A 118 -1.60 -11.55 1.12
C ASN A 118 -2.07 -12.57 0.08
N GLY A 119 -2.38 -13.79 0.54
CA GLY A 119 -2.97 -14.84 -0.30
C GLY A 119 -4.40 -15.17 0.14
N GLY A 120 -5.13 -15.87 -0.73
CA GLY A 120 -6.51 -16.27 -0.44
C GLY A 120 -7.41 -15.08 -0.15
N PHE A 121 -8.19 -15.17 0.91
CA PHE A 121 -9.05 -14.07 1.37
C PHE A 121 -8.35 -13.12 2.35
N ALA A 122 -7.05 -13.26 2.57
CA ALA A 122 -6.25 -12.42 3.47
C ALA A 122 -6.75 -12.45 4.95
N GLY A 123 -6.84 -11.29 5.61
CA GLY A 123 -7.36 -11.20 6.99
C GLY A 123 -6.27 -11.35 8.07
N THR A 124 -5.00 -11.51 7.69
CA THR A 124 -3.87 -11.66 8.62
C THR A 124 -2.65 -10.86 8.19
N ILE A 125 -1.84 -10.49 9.16
CA ILE A 125 -0.51 -9.91 8.91
C ILE A 125 0.46 -11.05 8.58
N LEU A 126 1.14 -10.98 7.43
CA LEU A 126 2.09 -12.01 6.99
C LEU A 126 3.50 -11.73 7.53
N THR A 127 3.77 -12.17 8.74
CA THR A 127 5.07 -11.97 9.41
C THR A 127 6.24 -12.63 8.68
N ASN A 128 6.02 -13.72 7.94
CA ASN A 128 7.05 -14.34 7.10
C ASN A 128 7.56 -13.39 6.01
N GLY A 129 6.66 -12.67 5.34
CA GLY A 129 7.03 -11.66 4.34
C GLY A 129 7.82 -10.51 4.95
N LEU A 130 7.40 -10.04 6.13
CA LEU A 130 8.11 -9.00 6.88
C LEU A 130 9.53 -9.47 7.26
N ALA A 131 9.67 -10.67 7.82
CA ALA A 131 10.94 -11.23 8.22
C ALA A 131 11.90 -11.41 7.04
N HIS A 132 11.44 -11.96 5.94
CA HIS A 132 12.24 -12.13 4.72
C HIS A 132 12.72 -10.81 4.14
N GLY A 133 11.87 -9.78 4.17
CA GLY A 133 12.23 -8.46 3.65
C GLY A 133 13.24 -7.75 4.55
N VAL A 134 13.02 -7.72 5.87
CA VAL A 134 13.93 -7.03 6.80
C VAL A 134 15.32 -7.68 6.82
N GLN A 135 15.41 -9.00 6.69
CA GLN A 135 16.69 -9.71 6.56
C GLN A 135 17.51 -9.29 5.33
N ARG A 136 16.83 -8.76 4.30
CA ARG A 136 17.45 -8.23 3.08
C ARG A 136 17.63 -6.71 3.12
N GLY A 137 17.44 -6.13 4.30
CA GLY A 137 17.59 -4.70 4.53
C GLY A 137 16.43 -3.82 4.04
N PHE A 138 15.29 -4.39 3.67
CA PHE A 138 14.12 -3.58 3.32
C PHE A 138 13.38 -3.11 4.57
N ALA A 139 12.89 -1.87 4.56
CA ALA A 139 11.73 -1.54 5.36
C ALA A 139 10.53 -2.31 4.80
N THR A 140 9.83 -3.08 5.65
CA THR A 140 8.77 -3.98 5.18
C THR A 140 7.42 -3.64 5.79
N SER A 141 6.34 -3.84 5.04
CA SER A 141 4.98 -3.65 5.53
C SER A 141 4.05 -4.79 5.14
N SER A 142 3.08 -5.08 5.98
CA SER A 142 1.99 -6.02 5.75
C SER A 142 0.69 -5.49 6.37
N THR A 143 -0.45 -5.93 5.87
CA THR A 143 -1.77 -5.51 6.37
C THR A 143 -2.75 -6.69 6.36
N ASN A 144 -3.75 -6.65 7.26
CA ASN A 144 -4.87 -7.60 7.27
C ASN A 144 -5.88 -7.37 6.14
N THR A 145 -5.67 -6.36 5.29
CA THR A 145 -6.58 -5.93 4.21
C THR A 145 -7.96 -5.41 4.67
N GLY A 146 -8.09 -5.04 5.94
CA GLY A 146 -9.29 -4.41 6.50
C GLY A 146 -10.34 -5.38 7.02
N HIS A 147 -9.97 -6.63 7.30
CA HIS A 147 -10.79 -7.62 7.98
C HIS A 147 -9.91 -8.68 8.66
N HIS A 148 -10.51 -9.55 9.47
CA HIS A 148 -9.79 -10.66 10.09
C HIS A 148 -10.18 -12.00 9.44
N ASP A 149 -9.25 -12.96 9.41
CA ASP A 149 -9.41 -14.27 8.77
C ASP A 149 -10.53 -15.12 9.36
N TRP A 150 -10.91 -14.88 10.61
CA TRP A 150 -12.04 -15.56 11.27
C TRP A 150 -13.41 -14.93 10.96
N GLU A 151 -13.45 -13.75 10.32
CA GLU A 151 -14.69 -13.07 9.97
C GLU A 151 -15.32 -13.73 8.73
N GLN A 152 -16.42 -14.43 8.93
CA GLN A 152 -17.18 -14.94 7.81
C GLN A 152 -18.05 -13.83 7.21
N ASN A 153 -18.18 -13.85 5.88
CA ASN A 153 -19.02 -12.88 5.16
C ASN A 153 -18.59 -11.41 5.31
N TRP A 154 -17.33 -11.14 5.66
CA TRP A 154 -16.81 -9.78 5.84
C TRP A 154 -17.07 -8.84 4.65
N ALA A 155 -17.10 -9.38 3.43
CA ALA A 155 -17.32 -8.62 2.19
C ALA A 155 -18.79 -8.53 1.77
N VAL A 156 -19.70 -9.31 2.38
CA VAL A 156 -21.11 -9.39 1.92
C VAL A 156 -21.86 -8.10 2.25
N GLY A 157 -22.32 -7.40 1.21
CA GLY A 157 -23.01 -6.11 1.36
C GLY A 157 -22.13 -4.97 1.88
N ASN A 158 -20.81 -5.16 1.99
CA ASN A 158 -19.87 -4.19 2.53
C ASN A 158 -18.88 -3.74 1.46
N THR A 159 -19.26 -2.73 0.68
CA THR A 159 -18.43 -2.17 -0.39
C THR A 159 -17.07 -1.66 0.11
N ARG A 160 -17.04 -1.04 1.30
CA ARG A 160 -15.78 -0.54 1.88
C ARG A 160 -14.80 -1.68 2.17
N ALA A 161 -15.27 -2.78 2.73
CA ALA A 161 -14.43 -3.94 2.97
C ALA A 161 -13.92 -4.57 1.66
N GLN A 162 -14.76 -4.62 0.62
CA GLN A 162 -14.37 -5.06 -0.72
C GLN A 162 -13.27 -4.17 -1.32
N GLU A 163 -13.41 -2.85 -1.23
CA GLU A 163 -12.40 -1.89 -1.67
C GLU A 163 -11.08 -2.04 -0.90
N ASN A 164 -11.16 -2.17 0.43
CA ASN A 164 -9.99 -2.38 1.28
C ASN A 164 -9.23 -3.63 0.84
N TYR A 165 -9.92 -4.75 0.70
CA TYR A 165 -9.34 -6.00 0.24
C TYR A 165 -8.74 -5.90 -1.17
N ALA A 166 -9.46 -5.28 -2.11
CA ALA A 166 -9.05 -5.25 -3.52
C ALA A 166 -7.75 -4.45 -3.75
N HIS A 167 -7.58 -3.31 -3.06
CA HIS A 167 -6.42 -2.45 -3.30
C HIS A 167 -6.14 -1.44 -2.19
N ARG A 168 -7.19 -0.94 -1.53
CA ARG A 168 -7.09 0.27 -0.71
C ARG A 168 -6.23 0.06 0.54
N ALA A 169 -6.35 -1.08 1.21
CA ALA A 169 -5.56 -1.36 2.41
C ALA A 169 -4.06 -1.40 2.10
N GLN A 170 -3.65 -2.08 1.03
CA GLN A 170 -2.26 -2.12 0.60
C GLN A 170 -1.73 -0.72 0.22
N HIS A 171 -2.54 0.05 -0.50
CA HIS A 171 -2.17 1.41 -0.87
C HIS A 171 -1.96 2.30 0.36
N LEU A 172 -2.94 2.34 1.27
CA LEU A 172 -2.87 3.17 2.48
C LEU A 172 -1.72 2.75 3.40
N THR A 173 -1.50 1.44 3.57
CA THR A 173 -0.36 0.94 4.34
C THR A 173 0.96 1.40 3.71
N ALA A 174 1.12 1.31 2.41
CA ALA A 174 2.33 1.73 1.72
C ALA A 174 2.55 3.26 1.81
N VAL A 175 1.49 4.06 1.75
CA VAL A 175 1.58 5.53 1.86
C VAL A 175 1.99 5.94 3.28
N ASN A 176 1.40 5.29 4.30
CA ASN A 176 1.68 5.63 5.70
C ASN A 176 3.01 5.06 6.21
N ALA A 177 3.58 4.06 5.54
CA ALA A 177 4.86 3.46 5.92
C ALA A 177 6.08 4.16 5.27
N LYS A 178 5.86 5.13 4.38
CA LYS A 178 6.91 5.93 3.72
C LYS A 178 7.17 7.23 4.47
#